data_b2109a817f78a24dd9b76e5b285d512d
#
_entry.id   b2109a817f78a24dd9b76e5b285d512d
#
_cell.length_a   1.000
_cell.length_b   1.000
_cell.length_c   1.000
_cell.angle_alpha   90.00
_cell.angle_beta   90.00
_cell.angle_gamma   90.00
#
_symmetry.space_group_name_H-M   'P 1'
#
loop_
_entity.id
_entity.type
_entity.pdbx_description
1 polymer ?
#
loop_
_entity_poly.entity_id
_entity_poly.type
_entity_poly.pdbx_seq_one_letter_code
_entity_poly.pdbx_strand_id
1 'polypeptide(L)'
;MGNPHIVAEVDDIDYDHLTRLGKRVIELKEEFPKGINVSLVKVLDRNRIFVATYERGAGITASCGTAMTSSATAMALNNRIDYGATIEVENRGGAVRCICHKEGALHTQLIGNASYISHGVIEAEGGDFRFEELGRYNEEIELYNDFLRVKNA
;
A
#
# COMPACT_ATOMS: atom_id res chain seq x y z
N MET A 1 7.96 10.62 -5.59
CA MET A 1 8.29 9.35 -4.90
C MET A 1 9.31 8.57 -5.71
N GLY A 2 10.30 7.91 -5.05
CA GLY A 2 11.31 7.09 -5.73
C GLY A 2 10.81 5.71 -6.20
N ASN A 3 9.56 5.33 -5.86
CA ASN A 3 8.93 4.08 -6.26
C ASN A 3 7.77 4.37 -7.24
N PRO A 4 7.94 4.12 -8.56
CA PRO A 4 6.95 4.48 -9.56
C PRO A 4 5.76 3.51 -9.55
N HIS A 5 4.55 4.06 -9.80
CA HIS A 5 3.31 3.31 -9.88
C HIS A 5 2.50 3.68 -11.13
N ILE A 6 1.93 2.69 -11.79
CA ILE A 6 0.77 2.85 -12.66
C ILE A 6 -0.45 2.66 -11.78
N VAL A 7 -1.40 3.60 -11.87
CA VAL A 7 -2.66 3.56 -11.11
C VAL A 7 -3.81 3.59 -12.09
N ALA A 8 -4.71 2.61 -12.02
CA ALA A 8 -5.90 2.51 -12.83
C ALA A 8 -7.15 2.42 -11.94
N GLU A 9 -8.13 3.30 -12.16
CA GLU A 9 -9.45 3.19 -11.55
C GLU A 9 -10.24 2.07 -12.23
N VAL A 10 -10.92 1.25 -11.42
CA VAL A 10 -11.75 0.12 -11.87
C VAL A 10 -13.04 0.05 -11.06
N ASP A 11 -14.09 -0.54 -11.64
CA ASP A 11 -15.35 -0.77 -10.93
C ASP A 11 -15.21 -1.87 -9.88
N ASP A 12 -14.44 -2.93 -10.18
CA ASP A 12 -14.15 -4.04 -9.28
C ASP A 12 -12.70 -4.51 -9.38
N ILE A 13 -12.16 -5.02 -8.27
CA ILE A 13 -10.80 -5.55 -8.20
C ILE A 13 -10.75 -6.98 -8.72
N ASP A 14 -10.13 -7.17 -9.87
CA ASP A 14 -9.80 -8.48 -10.44
C ASP A 14 -8.31 -8.76 -10.24
N TYR A 15 -7.99 -9.66 -9.32
CA TYR A 15 -6.60 -10.03 -8.99
C TYR A 15 -5.90 -10.82 -10.11
N ASP A 16 -6.64 -11.57 -10.93
CA ASP A 16 -6.08 -12.27 -12.08
C ASP A 16 -5.71 -11.27 -13.18
N HIS A 17 -6.57 -10.28 -13.40
CA HIS A 17 -6.28 -9.18 -14.31
C HIS A 17 -5.07 -8.37 -13.83
N LEU A 18 -5.03 -8.00 -12.54
CA LEU A 18 -3.90 -7.29 -11.93
C LEU A 18 -2.59 -8.07 -12.08
N THR A 19 -2.63 -9.40 -11.88
CA THR A 19 -1.47 -10.27 -12.05
C THR A 19 -0.97 -10.28 -13.51
N ARG A 20 -1.90 -10.37 -14.48
CA ARG A 20 -1.54 -10.30 -15.92
C ARG A 20 -0.91 -8.96 -16.27
N LEU A 21 -1.50 -7.85 -15.80
CA LEU A 21 -0.95 -6.50 -16.04
C LEU A 21 0.44 -6.35 -15.41
N GLY A 22 0.61 -6.75 -14.15
CA GLY A 22 1.88 -6.67 -13.44
C GLY A 22 3.00 -7.45 -14.14
N LYS A 23 2.70 -8.67 -14.60
CA LYS A 23 3.64 -9.48 -15.37
C LYS A 23 3.98 -8.82 -16.71
N ARG A 24 2.97 -8.29 -17.43
CA ARG A 24 3.17 -7.63 -18.71
C ARG A 24 4.05 -6.39 -18.59
N VAL A 25 3.87 -5.58 -17.58
CA VAL A 25 4.66 -4.35 -17.37
C VAL A 25 6.13 -4.66 -17.06
N ILE A 26 6.45 -5.79 -16.43
CA ILE A 26 7.83 -6.23 -16.19
C ILE A 26 8.58 -6.51 -17.50
N GLU A 27 7.88 -6.90 -18.57
CA GLU A 27 8.46 -7.16 -19.90
C GLU A 27 8.79 -5.86 -20.65
N LEU A 28 8.16 -4.72 -20.29
CA LEU A 28 8.34 -3.42 -20.93
C LEU A 28 9.59 -2.71 -20.37
N LYS A 29 10.76 -3.29 -20.63
CA LYS A 29 12.04 -2.81 -20.09
C LYS A 29 12.54 -1.51 -20.72
N GLU A 30 12.10 -1.20 -21.96
CA GLU A 30 12.44 0.05 -22.63
C GLU A 30 11.71 1.23 -21.97
N GLU A 31 10.43 1.06 -21.64
CA GLU A 31 9.59 2.07 -20.99
C GLU A 31 9.85 2.17 -19.48
N PHE A 32 10.08 1.02 -18.85
CA PHE A 32 10.29 0.91 -17.40
C PHE A 32 11.56 0.14 -17.06
N PRO A 33 12.76 0.68 -17.34
CA PRO A 33 14.03 -0.05 -17.17
C PRO A 33 14.31 -0.50 -15.73
N LYS A 34 13.72 0.17 -14.73
CA LYS A 34 13.80 -0.20 -13.31
C LYS A 34 12.56 -0.95 -12.81
N GLY A 35 11.65 -1.28 -13.72
CA GLY A 35 10.33 -1.80 -13.39
C GLY A 35 9.40 -0.76 -12.76
N ILE A 36 8.13 -1.08 -12.69
CA ILE A 36 7.08 -0.22 -12.13
C ILE A 36 6.03 -1.10 -11.43
N ASN A 37 5.41 -0.59 -10.38
CA ASN A 37 4.30 -1.26 -9.71
C ASN A 37 2.98 -0.94 -10.42
N VAL A 38 2.02 -1.84 -10.36
CA VAL A 38 0.67 -1.65 -10.91
C VAL A 38 -0.34 -1.71 -9.79
N SER A 39 -1.21 -0.71 -9.71
CA SER A 39 -2.28 -0.64 -8.71
C SER A 39 -3.63 -0.48 -9.41
N LEU A 40 -4.60 -1.31 -9.02
CA LEU A 40 -6.02 -1.11 -9.33
C LEU A 40 -6.68 -0.43 -8.15
N VAL A 41 -7.51 0.57 -8.42
CA VAL A 41 -8.19 1.37 -7.40
C VAL A 41 -9.69 1.30 -7.65
N LYS A 42 -10.44 0.88 -6.64
CA LYS A 42 -11.89 0.99 -6.58
C LYS A 42 -12.26 2.15 -5.66
N VAL A 43 -13.00 3.12 -6.19
CA VAL A 43 -13.58 4.20 -5.38
C VAL A 43 -14.83 3.65 -4.69
N LEU A 44 -14.82 3.60 -3.35
CA LEU A 44 -15.93 3.14 -2.54
C LEU A 44 -16.91 4.28 -2.27
N ASP A 45 -16.38 5.45 -1.91
CA ASP A 45 -17.08 6.72 -1.77
C ASP A 45 -16.07 7.90 -1.83
N ARG A 46 -16.53 9.12 -1.59
CA ARG A 46 -15.64 10.30 -1.67
C ARG A 46 -14.54 10.35 -0.61
N ASN A 47 -14.63 9.54 0.41
CA ASN A 47 -13.68 9.49 1.52
C ASN A 47 -13.01 8.11 1.68
N ARG A 48 -13.33 7.16 0.81
CA ARG A 48 -12.77 5.79 0.88
C ARG A 48 -12.46 5.22 -0.50
N ILE A 49 -11.28 4.63 -0.61
CA ILE A 49 -10.85 3.88 -1.79
C ILE A 49 -10.26 2.54 -1.36
N PHE A 50 -10.40 1.53 -2.21
CA PHE A 50 -9.72 0.24 -2.04
C PHE A 50 -8.63 0.09 -3.10
N VAL A 51 -7.44 -0.35 -2.68
CA VAL A 51 -6.25 -0.46 -3.54
C VAL A 51 -5.70 -1.87 -3.52
N ALA A 52 -5.56 -2.48 -4.68
CA ALA A 52 -4.83 -3.73 -4.86
C ALA A 52 -3.58 -3.47 -5.70
N THR A 53 -2.43 -4.03 -5.28
CA THR A 53 -1.15 -3.73 -5.93
C THR A 53 -0.40 -5.00 -6.30
N TYR A 54 0.14 -5.00 -7.53
CA TYR A 54 1.18 -5.90 -7.97
C TYR A 54 2.52 -5.16 -7.89
N GLU A 55 3.38 -5.59 -6.99
CA GLU A 55 4.70 -4.98 -6.81
C GLU A 55 5.76 -5.71 -7.65
N ARG A 56 6.61 -4.93 -8.31
CA ARG A 56 7.76 -5.47 -9.05
C ARG A 56 8.67 -6.27 -8.11
N GLY A 57 8.95 -7.51 -8.47
CA GLY A 57 9.79 -8.41 -7.68
C GLY A 57 9.09 -9.14 -6.54
N ALA A 58 7.86 -8.75 -6.14
CA ALA A 58 7.10 -9.38 -5.06
C ALA A 58 5.73 -9.95 -5.49
N GLY A 59 5.17 -9.49 -6.61
CA GLY A 59 3.84 -9.90 -7.05
C GLY A 59 2.72 -9.19 -6.28
N ILE A 60 1.58 -9.86 -6.10
CA ILE A 60 0.47 -9.32 -5.31
C ILE A 60 0.87 -9.26 -3.83
N THR A 61 0.83 -8.07 -3.25
CA THR A 61 1.11 -7.86 -1.83
C THR A 61 -0.15 -7.48 -1.05
N ALA A 62 -0.15 -7.77 0.24
CA ALA A 62 -1.28 -7.44 1.10
C ALA A 62 -1.39 -5.92 1.32
N SER A 63 -0.25 -5.23 1.42
CA SER A 63 -0.19 -3.78 1.66
C SER A 63 1.08 -3.17 1.06
N CYS A 64 0.92 -1.97 0.46
CA CYS A 64 2.03 -1.17 -0.05
C CYS A 64 1.74 0.31 0.19
N GLY A 65 2.44 0.92 1.17
CA GLY A 65 2.20 2.31 1.56
C GLY A 65 2.39 3.32 0.42
N THR A 66 3.40 3.12 -0.45
CA THR A 66 3.62 3.98 -1.62
C THR A 66 2.53 3.83 -2.67
N ALA A 67 1.98 2.60 -2.86
CA ALA A 67 0.84 2.37 -3.74
C ALA A 67 -0.41 3.07 -3.22
N MET A 68 -0.70 2.97 -1.92
CA MET A 68 -1.85 3.62 -1.28
C MET A 68 -1.75 5.14 -1.41
N THR A 69 -0.58 5.73 -1.18
CA THR A 69 -0.33 7.16 -1.35
C THR A 69 -0.45 7.61 -2.80
N SER A 70 0.15 6.87 -3.75
CA SER A 70 0.07 7.17 -5.19
C SER A 70 -1.36 7.09 -5.69
N SER A 71 -2.12 6.09 -5.22
CA SER A 71 -3.53 5.89 -5.58
C SER A 71 -4.40 7.03 -5.08
N ALA A 72 -4.27 7.42 -3.81
CA ALA A 72 -4.98 8.58 -3.28
C ALA A 72 -4.64 9.86 -4.08
N THR A 73 -3.36 10.08 -4.40
CA THR A 73 -2.93 11.22 -5.22
C THR A 73 -3.58 11.19 -6.60
N ALA A 74 -3.59 10.04 -7.28
CA ALA A 74 -4.20 9.89 -8.61
C ALA A 74 -5.71 10.14 -8.56
N MET A 75 -6.41 9.65 -7.52
CA MET A 75 -7.84 9.88 -7.35
C MET A 75 -8.15 11.36 -7.07
N ALA A 76 -7.30 12.06 -6.32
CA ALA A 76 -7.45 13.51 -6.11
C ALA A 76 -7.24 14.30 -7.41
N LEU A 77 -6.22 13.95 -8.21
CA LEU A 77 -5.97 14.56 -9.52
C LEU A 77 -7.13 14.38 -10.50
N ASN A 78 -7.83 13.25 -10.41
CA ASN A 78 -9.01 12.94 -11.23
C ASN A 78 -10.34 13.43 -10.61
N ASN A 79 -10.30 14.23 -9.54
CA ASN A 79 -11.48 14.74 -8.82
C ASN A 79 -12.43 13.64 -8.28
N ARG A 80 -11.91 12.46 -8.00
CA ARG A 80 -12.67 11.35 -7.39
C ARG A 80 -12.76 11.48 -5.88
N ILE A 81 -11.75 12.11 -5.26
CA ILE A 81 -11.70 12.48 -3.84
C ILE A 81 -11.28 13.95 -3.70
N ASP A 82 -11.56 14.54 -2.55
CA ASP A 82 -11.32 15.97 -2.32
C ASP A 82 -9.92 16.22 -1.75
N TYR A 83 -9.28 17.32 -2.22
CA TYR A 83 -8.04 17.81 -1.61
C TYR A 83 -8.30 18.32 -0.19
N GLY A 84 -7.35 18.09 0.71
CA GLY A 84 -7.43 18.46 2.12
C GLY A 84 -8.33 17.55 2.97
N ALA A 85 -9.15 16.69 2.35
CA ALA A 85 -9.94 15.70 3.07
C ALA A 85 -9.09 14.52 3.54
N THR A 86 -9.45 13.94 4.70
CA THR A 86 -8.89 12.68 5.16
C THR A 86 -9.58 11.53 4.44
N ILE A 87 -8.83 10.77 3.67
CA ILE A 87 -9.30 9.63 2.89
C ILE A 87 -8.83 8.35 3.54
N GLU A 88 -9.73 7.40 3.78
CA GLU A 88 -9.38 6.04 4.15
C GLU A 88 -8.99 5.26 2.90
N VAL A 89 -7.79 4.72 2.91
CA VAL A 89 -7.26 3.88 1.84
C VAL A 89 -7.12 2.48 2.37
N GLU A 90 -7.93 1.58 1.83
CA GLU A 90 -8.05 0.19 2.25
C GLU A 90 -7.29 -0.74 1.31
N ASN A 91 -6.82 -1.86 1.82
CA ASN A 91 -6.31 -3.00 1.07
C ASN A 91 -6.50 -4.29 1.86
N ARG A 92 -6.04 -5.42 1.34
CA ARG A 92 -6.16 -6.71 2.04
C ARG A 92 -5.36 -6.82 3.34
N GLY A 93 -4.34 -5.98 3.51
CA GLY A 93 -3.48 -5.95 4.69
C GLY A 93 -3.92 -4.91 5.73
N GLY A 94 -5.01 -4.17 5.49
CA GLY A 94 -5.53 -3.19 6.43
C GLY A 94 -5.97 -1.88 5.81
N ALA A 95 -5.84 -0.80 6.55
CA ALA A 95 -6.17 0.54 6.10
C ALA A 95 -5.17 1.57 6.62
N VAL A 96 -4.99 2.63 5.85
CA VAL A 96 -4.28 3.85 6.25
C VAL A 96 -5.14 5.05 5.92
N ARG A 97 -4.76 6.23 6.42
CA ARG A 97 -5.36 7.49 6.00
C ARG A 97 -4.40 8.26 5.13
N CYS A 98 -4.93 8.92 4.10
CA CYS A 98 -4.18 9.83 3.25
C CYS A 98 -4.86 11.20 3.22
N ILE A 99 -4.04 12.25 3.12
CA ILE A 99 -4.50 13.63 2.89
C ILE A 99 -3.69 14.17 1.72
N CYS A 100 -4.37 14.50 0.60
CA CYS A 100 -3.75 15.07 -0.58
C CYS A 100 -3.82 16.61 -0.51
N HIS A 101 -2.68 17.28 -0.55
CA HIS A 101 -2.57 18.74 -0.51
C HIS A 101 -2.18 19.27 -1.88
N LYS A 102 -2.83 20.37 -2.30
CA LYS A 102 -2.57 21.05 -3.58
C LYS A 102 -1.89 22.41 -3.40
N GLU A 103 -1.80 22.91 -2.18
CA GLU A 103 -1.18 24.19 -1.88
C GLU A 103 0.34 24.09 -2.02
N GLY A 104 0.94 24.90 -2.89
CA GLY A 104 2.35 24.83 -3.25
C GLY A 104 2.64 23.61 -4.15
N ALA A 105 3.58 22.78 -3.76
CA ALA A 105 3.86 21.51 -4.46
C ALA A 105 2.84 20.45 -4.05
N LEU A 106 2.29 19.73 -5.05
CA LEU A 106 1.43 18.57 -4.80
C LEU A 106 2.14 17.58 -3.89
N HIS A 107 1.56 17.29 -2.73
CA HIS A 107 2.07 16.29 -1.81
C HIS A 107 0.94 15.54 -1.12
N THR A 108 1.20 14.32 -0.70
CA THR A 108 0.25 13.48 0.02
C THR A 108 0.87 13.00 1.32
N GLN A 109 0.18 13.25 2.42
CA GLN A 109 0.51 12.73 3.74
C GLN A 109 -0.13 11.34 3.88
N LEU A 110 0.66 10.36 4.34
CA LEU A 110 0.19 9.04 4.75
C LEU A 110 0.24 8.95 6.26
N ILE A 111 -0.86 8.51 6.87
CA ILE A 111 -1.02 8.31 8.29
C ILE A 111 -1.35 6.83 8.50
N GLY A 112 -0.38 6.07 8.97
CA GLY A 112 -0.52 4.65 9.24
C GLY A 112 -0.64 4.34 10.71
N ASN A 113 -0.99 3.09 11.01
CA ASN A 113 -0.89 2.52 12.34
C ASN A 113 0.54 2.02 12.58
N ALA A 114 1.04 2.18 13.80
CA ALA A 114 2.32 1.64 14.25
C ALA A 114 2.05 0.70 15.43
N SER A 115 2.00 -0.60 15.16
CA SER A 115 1.86 -1.65 16.19
C SER A 115 3.18 -2.33 16.44
N TYR A 116 3.50 -2.58 17.71
CA TYR A 116 4.64 -3.41 18.07
C TYR A 116 4.23 -4.89 17.97
N ILE A 117 5.05 -5.68 17.28
CA ILE A 117 4.83 -7.13 17.13
C ILE A 117 5.71 -7.89 18.10
N SER A 118 7.00 -7.55 18.14
CA SER A 118 7.98 -8.14 19.04
C SER A 118 9.13 -7.19 19.30
N HIS A 119 9.92 -7.48 20.33
CA HIS A 119 11.20 -6.84 20.56
C HIS A 119 12.28 -7.90 20.82
N GLY A 120 13.52 -7.56 20.50
CA GLY A 120 14.61 -8.50 20.63
C GLY A 120 15.97 -7.85 20.41
N VAL A 121 17.01 -8.68 20.40
CA VAL A 121 18.40 -8.28 20.14
C VAL A 121 18.84 -8.87 18.81
N ILE A 122 19.53 -8.05 18.02
CA ILE A 122 20.22 -8.50 16.81
C ILE A 122 21.71 -8.47 17.08
N GLU A 123 22.35 -9.63 16.95
CA GLU A 123 23.81 -9.77 16.93
C GLU A 123 24.29 -9.88 15.49
N ALA A 124 25.32 -9.13 15.14
CA ALA A 124 25.93 -9.13 13.80
C ALA A 124 27.42 -9.41 13.94
N GLU A 125 27.91 -10.52 13.42
CA GLU A 125 29.32 -10.91 13.43
C GLU A 125 29.72 -11.56 12.11
N GLY A 126 30.81 -11.09 11.50
CA GLY A 126 31.38 -11.67 10.28
C GLY A 126 30.48 -11.68 9.04
N GLY A 127 29.39 -10.91 9.02
CA GLY A 127 28.37 -10.90 7.96
C GLY A 127 27.14 -11.78 8.24
N ASP A 128 27.16 -12.54 9.33
CA ASP A 128 26.03 -13.30 9.83
C ASP A 128 25.18 -12.46 10.79
N PHE A 129 23.87 -12.73 10.82
CA PHE A 129 22.91 -12.07 11.70
C PHE A 129 22.16 -13.13 12.51
N ARG A 130 22.11 -12.93 13.83
CA ARG A 130 21.29 -13.72 14.73
C ARG A 130 20.29 -12.81 15.42
N PHE A 131 18.99 -13.15 15.35
CA PHE A 131 17.93 -12.47 16.07
C PHE A 131 17.46 -13.33 17.24
N GLU A 132 17.44 -12.76 18.44
CA GLU A 132 16.85 -13.35 19.63
C GLU A 132 15.60 -12.54 20.02
N GLU A 133 14.41 -13.13 19.89
CA GLU A 133 13.15 -12.50 20.33
C GLU A 133 13.06 -12.58 21.86
N LEU A 134 12.98 -11.43 22.53
CA LEU A 134 12.89 -11.31 23.97
C LEU A 134 11.44 -11.22 24.47
N GLY A 135 10.53 -10.76 23.62
CA GLY A 135 9.12 -10.68 23.96
C GLY A 135 8.22 -10.33 22.78
N ARG A 136 6.94 -10.62 22.93
CA ARG A 136 5.91 -10.47 21.89
C ARG A 136 4.68 -9.75 22.44
N TYR A 137 4.11 -8.82 21.62
CA TYR A 137 2.94 -8.01 21.99
C TYR A 137 1.66 -8.67 21.45
N ASN A 138 1.25 -9.77 22.07
CA ASN A 138 0.16 -10.62 21.58
C ASN A 138 -1.20 -9.85 21.55
N GLU A 139 -1.47 -8.98 22.49
CA GLU A 139 -2.71 -8.19 22.52
C GLU A 139 -2.81 -7.27 21.29
N GLU A 140 -1.73 -6.57 20.92
CA GLU A 140 -1.71 -5.73 19.72
C GLU A 140 -1.88 -6.56 18.44
N ILE A 141 -1.27 -7.73 18.39
CA ILE A 141 -1.39 -8.67 17.26
C ILE A 141 -2.84 -9.15 17.12
N GLU A 142 -3.49 -9.52 18.20
CA GLU A 142 -4.89 -9.97 18.22
C GLU A 142 -5.83 -8.85 17.78
N LEU A 143 -5.70 -7.64 18.33
CA LEU A 143 -6.49 -6.47 17.94
C LEU A 143 -6.34 -6.17 16.44
N TYR A 144 -5.14 -6.27 15.90
CA TYR A 144 -4.92 -6.05 14.47
C TYR A 144 -5.54 -7.16 13.61
N ASN A 145 -5.44 -8.42 14.04
CA ASN A 145 -6.08 -9.54 13.35
C ASN A 145 -7.61 -9.43 13.34
N ASP A 146 -8.20 -8.97 14.43
CA ASP A 146 -9.64 -8.73 14.51
C ASP A 146 -10.08 -7.60 13.59
N PHE A 147 -9.32 -6.51 13.54
CA PHE A 147 -9.54 -5.43 12.57
C PHE A 147 -9.52 -5.95 11.12
N LEU A 148 -8.53 -6.78 10.76
CA LEU A 148 -8.45 -7.38 9.41
C LEU A 148 -9.64 -8.29 9.10
N ARG A 149 -10.14 -9.06 10.06
CA ARG A 149 -11.33 -9.91 9.86
C ARG A 149 -12.56 -9.08 9.52
N VAL A 150 -12.78 -7.98 10.24
CA VAL A 150 -13.92 -7.07 9.99
C VAL A 150 -13.81 -6.39 8.63
N LYS A 151 -12.61 -5.97 8.23
CA LYS A 151 -12.38 -5.29 6.94
C LYS A 151 -12.50 -6.20 5.73
N ASN A 152 -12.24 -7.49 5.87
CA ASN A 152 -12.26 -8.47 4.77
C ASN A 152 -13.54 -9.32 4.74
N ALA A 153 -14.50 -9.08 5.63
CA ALA A 153 -15.81 -9.72 5.65
C ALA A 153 -16.80 -9.03 4.70
#